data_0e83272220a3749a7ea40fca07527245
#
_entry.id   0e83272220a3749a7ea40fca07527245
#
_cell.length_a   1.000
_cell.length_b   1.000
_cell.length_c   1.000
_cell.angle_alpha   90.00
_cell.angle_beta   90.00
_cell.angle_gamma   90.00
#
_symmetry.space_group_name_H-M   'P 1'
#
loop_
_entity.id
_entity.type
_entity.pdbx_description
1 polymer ?
#
loop_
_entity_poly.entity_id
_entity_poly.type
_entity_poly.pdbx_seq_one_letter_code
_entity_poly.pdbx_strand_id
1 'polypeptide(L)'
;MRKVLFTAALLVICTFAHAQRETVKSVTNVVCFLPSVTAVAATIFQYDGKGFVELGFSSVTAIALNYGLEAIIDKESPDGRSLHSFPSTHTLAAFNGATFLMRRYGWKYGVPAYAVASLVGWGRTYAGCHDWWDVLGGAAVGAASALIYTRPFSKKVDLSLAPLALPDGGCGLYASIKF
;
A
#
# COMPACT_ATOMS: atom_id res chain seq x y z
N MET A 1 33.90 -4.44 -41.10
CA MET A 1 33.70 -3.25 -40.26
C MET A 1 32.22 -2.99 -39.94
N ARG A 2 31.27 -2.88 -40.91
CA ARG A 2 29.83 -2.61 -40.63
C ARG A 2 29.15 -3.63 -39.67
N LYS A 3 29.46 -4.93 -39.83
CA LYS A 3 28.89 -5.99 -38.95
C LYS A 3 29.39 -5.87 -37.50
N VAL A 4 30.67 -5.51 -37.29
CA VAL A 4 31.24 -5.33 -35.94
C VAL A 4 30.67 -4.11 -35.24
N LEU A 5 30.47 -3.02 -35.97
CA LEU A 5 29.80 -1.82 -35.43
C LEU A 5 28.32 -2.09 -35.04
N PHE A 6 27.61 -2.88 -35.85
CA PHE A 6 26.23 -3.25 -35.58
C PHE A 6 26.11 -4.15 -34.34
N THR A 7 27.00 -5.15 -34.21
CA THR A 7 27.04 -6.02 -33.01
C THR A 7 27.44 -5.23 -31.75
N ALA A 8 28.41 -4.32 -31.85
CA ALA A 8 28.78 -3.45 -30.72
C ALA A 8 27.63 -2.51 -30.27
N ALA A 9 26.94 -1.89 -31.23
CA ALA A 9 25.76 -1.07 -30.93
C ALA A 9 24.64 -1.88 -30.28
N LEU A 10 24.37 -3.11 -30.74
CA LEU A 10 23.36 -3.99 -30.18
C LEU A 10 23.71 -4.39 -28.73
N LEU A 11 24.99 -4.71 -28.47
CA LEU A 11 25.50 -5.03 -27.13
C LEU A 11 25.33 -3.83 -26.17
N VAL A 12 25.64 -2.61 -26.61
CA VAL A 12 25.48 -1.40 -25.82
C VAL A 12 24.00 -1.17 -25.49
N ILE A 13 23.10 -1.30 -26.46
CA ILE A 13 21.65 -1.16 -26.25
C ILE A 13 21.16 -2.22 -25.25
N CYS A 14 21.59 -3.47 -25.37
CA CYS A 14 21.21 -4.55 -24.44
C CYS A 14 21.70 -4.28 -23.01
N THR A 15 22.93 -3.77 -22.83
CA THR A 15 23.45 -3.43 -21.50
C THR A 15 22.70 -2.26 -20.85
N PHE A 16 22.35 -1.22 -21.63
CA PHE A 16 21.54 -0.11 -21.13
C PHE A 16 20.13 -0.55 -20.75
N ALA A 17 19.47 -1.39 -21.55
CA ALA A 17 18.15 -1.92 -21.26
C ALA A 17 18.16 -2.80 -19.98
N HIS A 18 19.22 -3.58 -19.78
CA HIS A 18 19.38 -4.38 -18.56
C HIS A 18 19.62 -3.52 -17.33
N ALA A 19 20.49 -2.51 -17.44
CA ALA A 19 20.75 -1.55 -16.36
C ALA A 19 19.47 -0.79 -15.92
N GLN A 20 18.58 -0.44 -16.86
CA GLN A 20 17.30 0.18 -16.55
C GLN A 20 16.38 -0.76 -15.77
N ARG A 21 16.30 -2.03 -16.12
CA ARG A 21 15.46 -3.02 -15.41
C ARG A 21 15.92 -3.23 -13.98
N GLU A 22 17.21 -3.36 -13.73
CA GLU A 22 17.76 -3.50 -12.37
C GLU A 22 17.53 -2.22 -11.54
N THR A 23 17.63 -1.04 -12.15
CA THR A 23 17.30 0.22 -11.47
C THR A 23 15.82 0.27 -11.07
N VAL A 24 14.90 -0.07 -11.97
CA VAL A 24 13.45 -0.10 -11.67
C VAL A 24 13.15 -1.14 -10.59
N LYS A 25 13.79 -2.31 -10.63
CA LYS A 25 13.70 -3.33 -9.59
C LYS A 25 14.09 -2.78 -8.22
N SER A 26 15.26 -2.14 -8.12
CA SER A 26 15.76 -1.55 -6.88
C SER A 26 14.85 -0.45 -6.34
N VAL A 27 14.36 0.43 -7.20
CA VAL A 27 13.42 1.48 -6.83
C VAL A 27 12.11 0.89 -6.32
N THR A 28 11.54 -0.08 -7.02
CA THR A 28 10.27 -0.69 -6.62
C THR A 28 10.37 -1.52 -5.35
N ASN A 29 11.55 -2.07 -5.01
CA ASN A 29 11.80 -2.75 -3.73
C ASN A 29 11.63 -1.81 -2.52
N VAL A 30 11.90 -0.53 -2.70
CA VAL A 30 11.78 0.48 -1.62
C VAL A 30 10.43 1.18 -1.67
N VAL A 31 10.01 1.61 -2.86
CA VAL A 31 8.79 2.42 -3.06
C VAL A 31 7.51 1.64 -2.72
N CYS A 32 7.54 0.30 -2.77
CA CYS A 32 6.39 -0.53 -2.40
C CYS A 32 5.93 -0.32 -0.94
N PHE A 33 6.82 0.09 -0.05
CA PHE A 33 6.48 0.38 1.35
C PHE A 33 5.93 1.80 1.57
N LEU A 34 6.06 2.70 0.59
CA LEU A 34 5.66 4.10 0.75
C LEU A 34 4.19 4.28 1.12
N PRO A 35 3.20 3.60 0.51
CA PRO A 35 1.81 3.69 0.94
C PRO A 35 1.59 3.22 2.38
N SER A 36 2.24 2.13 2.79
CA SER A 36 2.13 1.57 4.15
C SER A 36 2.79 2.48 5.19
N VAL A 37 3.97 3.02 4.90
CA VAL A 37 4.65 4.01 5.77
C VAL A 37 3.81 5.28 5.90
N THR A 38 3.22 5.75 4.80
CA THR A 38 2.30 6.91 4.82
C THR A 38 1.06 6.60 5.66
N ALA A 39 0.53 5.38 5.60
CA ALA A 39 -0.59 4.94 6.42
C ALA A 39 -0.26 4.96 7.92
N VAL A 40 0.91 4.42 8.30
CA VAL A 40 1.42 4.48 9.69
C VAL A 40 1.58 5.93 10.14
N ALA A 41 2.24 6.76 9.33
CA ALA A 41 2.41 8.18 9.65
C ALA A 41 1.06 8.89 9.84
N ALA A 42 0.09 8.65 8.95
CA ALA A 42 -1.24 9.23 9.06
C ALA A 42 -1.96 8.82 10.34
N THR A 43 -1.87 7.55 10.78
CA THR A 43 -2.47 7.10 12.04
C THR A 43 -1.85 7.79 13.25
N ILE A 44 -0.52 7.99 13.23
CA ILE A 44 0.20 8.68 14.32
C ILE A 44 -0.19 10.17 14.37
N PHE A 45 -0.11 10.87 13.24
CA PHE A 45 -0.41 12.31 13.20
C PHE A 45 -1.88 12.65 13.50
N GLN A 46 -2.80 11.73 13.25
CA GLN A 46 -4.21 11.90 13.56
C GLN A 46 -4.62 11.32 14.91
N TYR A 47 -3.65 10.81 15.70
CA TYR A 47 -3.90 10.13 16.98
C TYR A 47 -4.92 9.00 16.84
N ASP A 48 -4.88 8.29 15.71
CA ASP A 48 -5.83 7.26 15.34
C ASP A 48 -5.34 5.86 15.76
N GLY A 49 -5.39 5.58 17.05
CA GLY A 49 -4.98 4.30 17.60
C GLY A 49 -5.76 3.10 17.05
N LYS A 50 -7.06 3.29 16.73
CA LYS A 50 -7.86 2.23 16.09
C LYS A 50 -7.38 1.93 14.67
N GLY A 51 -7.12 2.98 13.88
CA GLY A 51 -6.59 2.82 12.54
C GLY A 51 -5.23 2.13 12.55
N PHE A 52 -4.37 2.44 13.51
CA PHE A 52 -3.09 1.77 13.67
C PHE A 52 -3.24 0.26 13.89
N VAL A 53 -4.16 -0.15 14.77
CA VAL A 53 -4.46 -1.57 15.02
C VAL A 53 -5.10 -2.25 13.80
N GLU A 54 -6.06 -1.58 13.12
CA GLU A 54 -6.68 -2.08 11.90
C GLU A 54 -5.67 -2.28 10.77
N LEU A 55 -4.73 -1.34 10.60
CA LEU A 55 -3.61 -1.46 9.65
C LEU A 55 -2.71 -2.66 10.00
N GLY A 56 -2.39 -2.85 11.29
CA GLY A 56 -1.62 -3.98 11.75
C GLY A 56 -2.27 -5.33 11.41
N PHE A 57 -3.56 -5.50 11.74
CA PHE A 57 -4.29 -6.73 11.41
C PHE A 57 -4.40 -6.96 9.91
N SER A 58 -4.68 -5.92 9.12
CA SER A 58 -4.74 -6.05 7.66
C SER A 58 -3.40 -6.48 7.06
N SER A 59 -2.31 -5.90 7.54
CA SER A 59 -0.96 -6.22 7.06
C SER A 59 -0.54 -7.65 7.42
N VAL A 60 -0.77 -8.07 8.67
CA VAL A 60 -0.48 -9.44 9.11
C VAL A 60 -1.30 -10.46 8.30
N THR A 61 -2.60 -10.19 8.10
CA THR A 61 -3.46 -11.07 7.30
C THR A 61 -3.01 -11.14 5.85
N ALA A 62 -2.67 -10.00 5.24
CA ALA A 62 -2.17 -9.95 3.87
C ALA A 62 -0.90 -10.78 3.71
N ILE A 63 0.05 -10.64 4.62
CA ILE A 63 1.31 -11.40 4.63
C ILE A 63 1.05 -12.90 4.83
N ALA A 64 0.18 -13.27 5.78
CA ALA A 64 -0.14 -14.67 6.03
C ALA A 64 -0.81 -15.33 4.81
N LEU A 65 -1.73 -14.63 4.15
CA LEU A 65 -2.35 -15.10 2.91
C LEU A 65 -1.34 -15.23 1.77
N ASN A 66 -0.40 -14.28 1.66
CA ASN A 66 0.66 -14.32 0.65
C ASN A 66 1.50 -15.60 0.80
N TYR A 67 2.05 -15.85 1.99
CA TYR A 67 2.85 -17.04 2.24
C TYR A 67 2.03 -18.33 2.12
N GLY A 68 0.75 -18.31 2.51
CA GLY A 68 -0.15 -19.43 2.31
C GLY A 68 -0.37 -19.77 0.83
N LEU A 69 -0.54 -18.75 -0.01
CA LEU A 69 -0.69 -18.93 -1.46
C LEU A 69 0.64 -19.35 -2.12
N GLU A 70 1.77 -18.75 -1.71
CA GLU A 70 3.11 -19.16 -2.17
C GLU A 70 3.41 -20.63 -1.86
N ALA A 71 2.96 -21.14 -0.72
CA ALA A 71 3.15 -22.54 -0.33
C ALA A 71 2.28 -23.55 -1.12
N ILE A 72 1.20 -23.07 -1.73
CA ILE A 72 0.25 -23.91 -2.48
C ILE A 72 0.48 -23.81 -3.99
N ILE A 73 0.93 -22.63 -4.47
CA ILE A 73 1.04 -22.31 -5.88
C ILE A 73 2.52 -22.22 -6.25
N ASP A 74 3.05 -23.30 -6.82
CA ASP A 74 4.38 -23.31 -7.39
C ASP A 74 4.34 -22.61 -8.76
N LYS A 75 4.80 -21.38 -8.81
CA LYS A 75 4.89 -20.61 -10.05
C LYS A 75 6.27 -19.99 -10.20
N GLU A 76 6.94 -20.32 -11.29
CA GLU A 76 8.23 -19.76 -11.63
C GLU A 76 8.10 -18.28 -12.04
N SER A 77 9.02 -17.45 -11.55
CA SER A 77 9.09 -16.03 -11.98
C SER A 77 9.56 -15.92 -13.43
N PRO A 78 9.15 -14.86 -14.16
CA PRO A 78 9.57 -14.66 -15.55
C PRO A 78 11.09 -14.56 -15.74
N ASP A 79 11.83 -14.15 -14.69
CA ASP A 79 13.30 -14.10 -14.69
C ASP A 79 13.98 -15.41 -14.26
N GLY A 80 13.19 -16.46 -13.94
CA GLY A 80 13.68 -17.78 -13.53
C GLY A 80 14.38 -17.81 -12.16
N ARG A 81 14.29 -16.73 -11.37
CA ARG A 81 15.04 -16.61 -10.10
C ARG A 81 14.26 -17.13 -8.88
N SER A 82 12.95 -17.31 -8.99
CA SER A 82 12.10 -17.76 -7.91
C SER A 82 11.06 -18.77 -8.38
N LEU A 83 10.82 -19.81 -7.59
CA LEU A 83 9.74 -20.78 -7.79
C LEU A 83 8.43 -20.35 -7.11
N HIS A 84 8.43 -19.23 -6.38
CA HIS A 84 7.29 -18.70 -5.64
C HIS A 84 7.01 -17.27 -6.10
N SER A 85 6.57 -17.12 -7.36
CA SER A 85 6.30 -15.82 -7.97
C SER A 85 4.91 -15.27 -7.63
N PHE A 86 3.95 -16.11 -7.31
CA PHE A 86 2.57 -15.73 -7.08
C PHE A 86 2.19 -15.86 -5.59
N PRO A 87 1.55 -14.84 -5.02
CA PRO A 87 1.32 -13.48 -5.55
C PRO A 87 2.50 -12.54 -5.28
N SER A 88 2.55 -11.39 -5.96
CA SER A 88 3.62 -10.40 -5.78
C SER A 88 3.56 -9.70 -4.43
N THR A 89 4.47 -10.02 -3.51
CA THR A 89 4.57 -9.43 -2.16
C THR A 89 4.74 -7.91 -2.17
N HIS A 90 5.52 -7.36 -3.11
CA HIS A 90 5.73 -5.91 -3.24
C HIS A 90 4.44 -5.20 -3.65
N THR A 91 3.71 -5.76 -4.61
CA THR A 91 2.41 -5.23 -5.03
C THR A 91 1.38 -5.33 -3.91
N LEU A 92 1.36 -6.47 -3.21
CA LEU A 92 0.50 -6.68 -2.04
C LEU A 92 0.71 -5.61 -0.97
N ALA A 93 1.96 -5.35 -0.56
CA ALA A 93 2.28 -4.34 0.46
C ALA A 93 1.85 -2.94 0.02
N ALA A 94 2.09 -2.57 -1.24
CA ALA A 94 1.70 -1.28 -1.78
C ALA A 94 0.18 -1.10 -1.83
N PHE A 95 -0.56 -2.10 -2.32
CA PHE A 95 -2.03 -2.03 -2.41
C PHE A 95 -2.71 -2.13 -1.04
N ASN A 96 -2.16 -2.88 -0.08
CA ASN A 96 -2.66 -2.91 1.28
C ASN A 96 -2.65 -1.51 1.92
N GLY A 97 -1.49 -0.82 1.90
CA GLY A 97 -1.37 0.54 2.41
C GLY A 97 -2.23 1.56 1.66
N ALA A 98 -2.30 1.47 0.32
CA ALA A 98 -3.10 2.37 -0.50
C ALA A 98 -4.60 2.21 -0.23
N THR A 99 -5.08 0.97 -0.11
CA THR A 99 -6.48 0.67 0.20
C THR A 99 -6.84 1.11 1.62
N PHE A 100 -5.95 0.89 2.58
CA PHE A 100 -6.12 1.42 3.92
C PHE A 100 -6.30 2.94 3.92
N LEU A 101 -5.40 3.68 3.27
CA LEU A 101 -5.46 5.14 3.17
C LEU A 101 -6.77 5.62 2.52
N MET A 102 -7.18 4.97 1.42
CA MET A 102 -8.42 5.28 0.72
C MET A 102 -9.64 5.06 1.61
N ARG A 103 -9.71 3.90 2.26
CA ARG A 103 -10.85 3.50 3.07
C ARG A 103 -10.94 4.28 4.38
N ARG A 104 -9.79 4.55 5.01
CA ARG A 104 -9.70 5.20 6.33
C ARG A 104 -9.83 6.71 6.23
N TYR A 105 -9.04 7.35 5.37
CA TYR A 105 -8.86 8.80 5.29
C TYR A 105 -9.43 9.42 4.02
N GLY A 106 -9.94 8.60 3.12
CA GLY A 106 -10.63 9.05 1.91
C GLY A 106 -9.71 9.27 0.70
N TRP A 107 -10.33 9.76 -0.38
CA TRP A 107 -9.72 9.82 -1.71
C TRP A 107 -8.48 10.72 -1.80
N LYS A 108 -8.38 11.76 -0.98
CA LYS A 108 -7.23 12.69 -0.98
C LYS A 108 -5.91 11.98 -0.65
N TYR A 109 -5.95 10.98 0.22
CA TYR A 109 -4.80 10.16 0.58
C TYR A 109 -4.72 8.89 -0.28
N GLY A 110 -5.85 8.30 -0.59
CA GLY A 110 -5.93 7.05 -1.30
C GLY A 110 -5.52 7.14 -2.76
N VAL A 111 -5.97 8.17 -3.50
CA VAL A 111 -5.66 8.29 -4.94
C VAL A 111 -4.15 8.40 -5.20
N PRO A 112 -3.38 9.27 -4.52
CA PRO A 112 -1.92 9.29 -4.67
C PRO A 112 -1.26 7.95 -4.29
N ALA A 113 -1.74 7.31 -3.22
CA ALA A 113 -1.21 6.02 -2.79
C ALA A 113 -1.46 4.91 -3.80
N TYR A 114 -2.65 4.86 -4.42
CA TYR A 114 -2.95 3.92 -5.52
C TYR A 114 -2.11 4.20 -6.77
N ALA A 115 -1.82 5.46 -7.08
CA ALA A 115 -0.91 5.79 -8.18
C ALA A 115 0.49 5.19 -7.94
N VAL A 116 1.02 5.33 -6.72
CA VAL A 116 2.29 4.70 -6.33
C VAL A 116 2.21 3.18 -6.39
N ALA A 117 1.15 2.57 -5.85
CA ALA A 117 0.96 1.12 -5.88
C ALA A 117 0.87 0.56 -7.31
N SER A 118 0.20 1.28 -8.21
CA SER A 118 0.13 0.92 -9.63
C SER A 118 1.48 1.01 -10.33
N LEU A 119 2.28 2.05 -10.03
CA LEU A 119 3.65 2.17 -10.52
C LEU A 119 4.54 1.05 -10.01
N VAL A 120 4.38 0.63 -8.76
CA VAL A 120 5.09 -0.54 -8.22
C VAL A 120 4.73 -1.80 -9.02
N GLY A 121 3.44 -2.11 -9.18
CA GLY A 121 2.99 -3.26 -9.95
C GLY A 121 3.54 -3.27 -11.38
N TRP A 122 3.42 -2.15 -12.09
CA TRP A 122 4.00 -1.98 -13.42
C TRP A 122 5.53 -2.19 -13.42
N GLY A 123 6.22 -1.60 -12.46
CA GLY A 123 7.68 -1.72 -12.37
C GLY A 123 8.14 -3.15 -12.09
N ARG A 124 7.35 -3.96 -11.35
CA ARG A 124 7.65 -5.38 -11.14
C ARG A 124 7.53 -6.20 -12.42
N THR A 125 6.54 -5.90 -13.27
CA THR A 125 6.41 -6.55 -14.58
C THR A 125 7.48 -6.07 -15.55
N TYR A 126 7.77 -4.77 -15.59
CA TYR A 126 8.82 -4.20 -16.43
C TYR A 126 10.22 -4.77 -16.11
N ALA A 127 10.52 -4.94 -14.83
CA ALA A 127 11.77 -5.53 -14.35
C ALA A 127 11.87 -7.05 -14.62
N GLY A 128 10.77 -7.70 -15.04
CA GLY A 128 10.72 -9.13 -15.30
C GLY A 128 10.63 -10.00 -14.04
N CYS A 129 10.41 -9.40 -12.87
CA CYS A 129 10.30 -10.13 -11.60
C CYS A 129 8.98 -10.88 -11.46
N HIS A 130 7.91 -10.32 -12.00
CA HIS A 130 6.54 -10.84 -11.93
C HIS A 130 5.82 -10.64 -13.25
N ASP A 131 4.84 -11.48 -13.53
CA ASP A 131 3.87 -11.24 -14.59
C ASP A 131 2.64 -10.48 -14.08
N TRP A 132 1.71 -10.16 -14.98
CA TRP A 132 0.50 -9.42 -14.62
C TRP A 132 -0.42 -10.21 -13.67
N TRP A 133 -0.41 -11.54 -13.70
CA TRP A 133 -1.20 -12.37 -12.79
C TRP A 133 -0.67 -12.29 -11.36
N ASP A 134 0.66 -12.27 -11.19
CA ASP A 134 1.30 -12.10 -9.88
C ASP A 134 0.96 -10.73 -9.28
N VAL A 135 0.99 -9.70 -10.13
CA VAL A 135 0.66 -8.32 -9.74
C VAL A 135 -0.81 -8.20 -9.36
N LEU A 136 -1.72 -8.75 -10.18
CA LEU A 136 -3.17 -8.72 -9.89
C LEU A 136 -3.50 -9.52 -8.63
N GLY A 137 -2.87 -10.69 -8.44
CA GLY A 137 -3.01 -11.50 -7.22
C GLY A 137 -2.56 -10.74 -5.98
N GLY A 138 -1.38 -10.13 -6.03
CA GLY A 138 -0.86 -9.30 -4.93
C GLY A 138 -1.76 -8.10 -4.63
N ALA A 139 -2.20 -7.38 -5.66
CA ALA A 139 -3.13 -6.26 -5.51
C ALA A 139 -4.47 -6.68 -4.89
N ALA A 140 -5.03 -7.80 -5.34
CA ALA A 140 -6.30 -8.32 -4.84
C ALA A 140 -6.19 -8.74 -3.35
N VAL A 141 -5.17 -9.50 -2.98
CA VAL A 141 -4.94 -9.95 -1.59
C VAL A 141 -4.67 -8.75 -0.68
N GLY A 142 -3.80 -7.82 -1.10
CA GLY A 142 -3.50 -6.61 -0.33
C GLY A 142 -4.73 -5.73 -0.12
N ALA A 143 -5.49 -5.46 -1.19
CA ALA A 143 -6.69 -4.66 -1.11
C ALA A 143 -7.80 -5.33 -0.29
N ALA A 144 -8.07 -6.61 -0.49
CA ALA A 144 -9.09 -7.36 0.24
C ALA A 144 -8.78 -7.36 1.75
N SER A 145 -7.53 -7.63 2.14
CA SER A 145 -7.11 -7.62 3.54
C SER A 145 -7.35 -6.25 4.19
N ALA A 146 -7.02 -5.15 3.50
CA ALA A 146 -7.29 -3.82 4.03
C ALA A 146 -8.79 -3.53 4.14
N LEU A 147 -9.60 -3.92 3.16
CA LEU A 147 -11.06 -3.71 3.17
C LEU A 147 -11.76 -4.44 4.30
N ILE A 148 -11.31 -5.65 4.67
CA ILE A 148 -11.89 -6.46 5.75
C ILE A 148 -11.76 -5.75 7.09
N TYR A 149 -10.60 -5.19 7.40
CA TYR A 149 -10.31 -4.63 8.73
C TYR A 149 -10.55 -3.13 8.82
N THR A 150 -10.40 -2.38 7.71
CA THR A 150 -10.41 -0.92 7.77
C THR A 150 -11.81 -0.34 7.74
N ARG A 151 -12.10 0.50 8.71
CA ARG A 151 -13.32 1.31 8.79
C ARG A 151 -13.01 2.78 8.53
N PRO A 152 -13.95 3.57 7.98
CA PRO A 152 -13.75 5.00 7.80
C PRO A 152 -13.40 5.70 9.10
N PHE A 153 -12.47 6.64 9.05
CA PHE A 153 -12.10 7.45 10.19
C PHE A 153 -13.23 8.43 10.51
N SER A 154 -13.76 8.34 11.73
CA SER A 154 -14.75 9.27 12.23
C SER A 154 -14.18 9.95 13.47
N LYS A 155 -13.92 11.25 13.37
CA LYS A 155 -13.70 12.06 14.57
C LYS A 155 -15.04 12.13 15.29
N LYS A 156 -15.14 11.55 16.49
CA LYS A 156 -16.30 11.76 17.35
C LYS A 156 -16.25 13.18 17.85
N VAL A 157 -17.19 13.99 17.42
CA VAL A 157 -17.49 15.27 18.06
C VAL A 157 -18.46 14.95 19.20
N ASP A 158 -17.95 14.93 20.44
CA ASP A 158 -18.81 14.78 21.62
C ASP A 158 -19.38 16.16 21.99
N LEU A 159 -20.60 16.38 21.60
CA LEU A 159 -21.39 17.53 22.05
C LEU A 159 -22.11 17.14 23.36
N SER A 160 -21.69 17.72 24.46
CA SER A 160 -22.42 17.60 25.74
C SER A 160 -23.13 18.92 26.06
N LEU A 161 -24.44 18.82 26.23
CA LEU A 161 -25.28 19.88 26.68
C LEU A 161 -25.75 19.55 28.12
N ALA A 162 -25.48 20.43 29.07
CA ALA A 162 -25.93 20.27 30.42
C ALA A 162 -26.61 21.55 30.92
N PRO A 163 -27.73 21.46 31.64
CA PRO A 163 -28.31 22.62 32.32
C PRO A 163 -27.37 23.09 33.43
N LEU A 164 -27.10 24.39 33.49
CA LEU A 164 -26.31 25.04 34.54
C LEU A 164 -27.19 25.91 35.38
N ALA A 165 -27.22 25.66 36.69
CA ALA A 165 -27.82 26.57 37.64
C ALA A 165 -26.79 27.61 38.06
N LEU A 166 -27.11 28.88 37.88
CA LEU A 166 -26.26 30.00 38.28
C LEU A 166 -26.51 30.34 39.78
N PRO A 167 -25.48 30.81 40.50
CA PRO A 167 -25.61 31.12 41.95
C PRO A 167 -26.62 32.22 42.28
N ASP A 168 -27.00 33.03 41.29
CA ASP A 168 -27.96 34.11 41.36
C ASP A 168 -29.44 33.67 41.11
N GLY A 169 -29.67 32.37 41.01
CA GLY A 169 -30.98 31.77 40.72
C GLY A 169 -31.37 31.72 39.26
N GLY A 170 -30.46 32.13 38.34
CA GLY A 170 -30.66 32.00 36.89
C GLY A 170 -30.41 30.57 36.38
N CYS A 171 -31.08 30.21 35.24
CA CYS A 171 -30.83 28.98 34.53
C CYS A 171 -30.01 29.26 33.26
N GLY A 172 -28.91 28.54 33.07
CA GLY A 172 -28.07 28.59 31.89
C GLY A 172 -27.94 27.23 31.21
N LEU A 173 -27.40 27.21 30.00
CA LEU A 173 -27.03 26.00 29.26
C LEU A 173 -25.50 25.98 29.10
N TYR A 174 -24.88 24.91 29.59
CA TYR A 174 -23.46 24.63 29.32
C TYR A 174 -23.35 23.76 28.09
N ALA A 175 -22.62 24.23 27.11
CA ALA A 175 -22.28 23.46 25.91
C ALA A 175 -20.77 23.20 25.87
N SER A 176 -20.38 21.92 25.78
CA SER A 176 -18.98 21.51 25.59
C SER A 176 -18.86 20.70 24.29
N ILE A 177 -17.94 21.12 23.44
CA ILE A 177 -17.59 20.42 22.19
C ILE A 177 -16.18 19.89 22.38
N LYS A 178 -16.01 18.55 22.38
CA LYS A 178 -14.70 17.89 22.31
C LYS A 178 -14.49 17.42 20.88
N PHE A 179 -13.37 17.84 20.29
CA PHE A 179 -12.95 17.46 18.93
C PHE A 179 -12.04 16.24 18.95
#